data_43ff72566fc4248162bf830eb14ca541
#
_entry.id   43ff72566fc4248162bf830eb14ca541
#
_cell.length_a   1.000
_cell.length_b   1.000
_cell.length_c   1.000
_cell.angle_alpha   90.00
_cell.angle_beta   90.00
_cell.angle_gamma   90.00
#
_symmetry.space_group_name_H-M   'P 1'
#
loop_
_entity.id
_entity.type
_entity.pdbx_description
1 polymer ?
#
loop_
_entity_poly.entity_id
_entity_poly.type
_entity_poly.pdbx_seq_one_letter_code
_entity_poly.pdbx_strand_id
1 'polypeptide(L)'
;TAGPSYAVKLLGLNGVPEAGDEFNSVDNEKAARDLAEERGTAAHKEKLEGRTAGVTLENLFDQIDATTAKVLKVIVKADTQGSVEAIVESLSKIESEKVALEVIHHAVGTVTESDVHLAAGSQAVILGFHTRVDKTAPDAAKQHGVQIKQYKIIYELIDEVKDAMAGLLEPIEKTVVIGTAEVRQLFPLSKGGNVAGCM
;
A
#
# COMPACT_ATOMS: atom_id res chain seq x y z
N THR A 1 -3.58 -38.78 -15.88
CA THR A 1 -3.90 -38.10 -17.16
C THR A 1 -5.23 -37.39 -17.01
N ALA A 2 -5.25 -36.11 -17.22
CA ALA A 2 -6.46 -35.30 -17.23
C ALA A 2 -6.90 -35.07 -18.68
N GLY A 3 -8.20 -35.19 -18.96
CA GLY A 3 -8.78 -34.84 -20.26
C GLY A 3 -9.04 -33.34 -20.37
N PRO A 4 -9.52 -32.87 -21.53
CA PRO A 4 -9.92 -31.48 -21.72
C PRO A 4 -10.98 -31.05 -20.71
N SER A 5 -10.91 -29.81 -20.24
CA SER A 5 -11.85 -29.20 -19.26
C SER A 5 -11.87 -29.84 -17.85
N TYR A 6 -10.82 -30.57 -17.48
CA TYR A 6 -10.67 -31.07 -16.11
C TYR A 6 -9.92 -30.09 -15.22
N ALA A 7 -10.44 -29.85 -14.02
CA ALA A 7 -9.71 -29.11 -12.99
C ALA A 7 -8.61 -30.03 -12.41
N VAL A 8 -7.37 -29.55 -12.43
CA VAL A 8 -6.20 -30.29 -11.95
C VAL A 8 -5.37 -29.47 -10.98
N LYS A 9 -4.74 -30.17 -10.03
CA LYS A 9 -3.73 -29.57 -9.14
C LYS A 9 -2.35 -29.90 -9.70
N LEU A 10 -1.57 -28.88 -10.00
CA LEU A 10 -0.18 -29.00 -10.42
C LEU A 10 0.75 -28.90 -9.23
N LEU A 11 1.80 -29.71 -9.22
CA LEU A 11 2.85 -29.74 -8.20
C LEU A 11 4.21 -29.73 -8.92
N GLY A 12 5.22 -29.11 -8.28
CA GLY A 12 6.60 -29.11 -8.78
C GLY A 12 6.94 -27.89 -9.66
N LEU A 13 6.11 -26.85 -9.64
CA LEU A 13 6.46 -25.58 -10.26
C LEU A 13 7.42 -24.81 -9.36
N ASN A 14 8.37 -24.07 -9.95
CA ASN A 14 9.32 -23.26 -9.22
C ASN A 14 8.73 -21.97 -8.64
N GLY A 15 7.56 -21.55 -9.11
CA GLY A 15 6.82 -20.39 -8.65
C GLY A 15 5.32 -20.62 -8.71
N VAL A 16 4.55 -19.66 -8.20
CA VAL A 16 3.09 -19.65 -8.29
C VAL A 16 2.71 -18.82 -9.51
N PRO A 17 2.05 -19.39 -10.53
CA PRO A 17 1.57 -18.62 -11.69
C PRO A 17 0.42 -17.71 -11.28
N GLU A 18 0.24 -16.62 -12.01
CA GLU A 18 -0.87 -15.71 -11.85
C GLU A 18 -2.14 -16.27 -12.55
N ALA A 19 -3.31 -15.81 -12.11
CA ALA A 19 -4.56 -16.21 -12.74
C ALA A 19 -4.63 -15.63 -14.17
N GLY A 20 -4.85 -16.52 -15.14
CA GLY A 20 -4.88 -16.15 -16.56
C GLY A 20 -3.58 -16.39 -17.33
N ASP A 21 -2.52 -16.83 -16.64
CA ASP A 21 -1.25 -17.17 -17.29
C ASP A 21 -1.42 -18.36 -18.27
N GLU A 22 -0.75 -18.26 -19.41
CA GLU A 22 -0.74 -19.35 -20.38
C GLU A 22 0.17 -20.49 -19.93
N PHE A 23 -0.37 -21.70 -19.97
CA PHE A 23 0.33 -22.92 -19.63
C PHE A 23 0.67 -23.73 -20.89
N ASN A 24 1.94 -23.84 -21.22
CA ASN A 24 2.44 -24.55 -22.38
C ASN A 24 3.20 -25.82 -21.97
N SER A 25 2.91 -26.96 -22.63
CA SER A 25 3.65 -28.19 -22.46
C SER A 25 4.79 -28.25 -23.49
N VAL A 26 5.98 -28.64 -23.03
CA VAL A 26 7.20 -28.83 -23.86
C VAL A 26 7.74 -30.22 -23.68
N ASP A 27 8.34 -30.78 -24.74
CA ASP A 27 8.81 -32.18 -24.75
C ASP A 27 10.06 -32.42 -23.89
N ASN A 28 10.87 -31.38 -23.66
CA ASN A 28 12.17 -31.48 -22.97
C ASN A 28 12.32 -30.43 -21.88
N GLU A 29 12.89 -30.81 -20.74
CA GLU A 29 13.19 -29.88 -19.63
C GLU A 29 14.15 -28.75 -20.07
N LYS A 30 15.11 -29.04 -20.96
CA LYS A 30 16.01 -28.04 -21.50
C LYS A 30 15.27 -26.98 -22.31
N ALA A 31 14.37 -27.41 -23.22
CA ALA A 31 13.56 -26.50 -24.01
C ALA A 31 12.61 -25.64 -23.11
N ALA A 32 12.08 -26.22 -22.03
CA ALA A 32 11.28 -25.49 -21.06
C ALA A 32 12.07 -24.40 -20.36
N ARG A 33 13.33 -24.70 -19.97
CA ARG A 33 14.22 -23.75 -19.31
C ARG A 33 14.63 -22.62 -20.23
N ASP A 34 15.04 -22.94 -21.47
CA ASP A 34 15.45 -21.96 -22.49
C ASP A 34 14.27 -21.00 -22.81
N LEU A 35 13.05 -21.53 -22.96
CA LEU A 35 11.85 -20.74 -23.21
C LEU A 35 11.47 -19.86 -22.01
N ALA A 36 11.61 -20.38 -20.78
CA ALA A 36 11.33 -19.61 -19.57
C ALA A 36 12.32 -18.46 -19.38
N GLU A 37 13.61 -18.69 -19.69
CA GLU A 37 14.65 -17.67 -19.62
C GLU A 37 14.41 -16.57 -20.69
N GLU A 38 14.07 -16.95 -21.92
CA GLU A 38 13.74 -16.01 -22.99
C GLU A 38 12.54 -15.12 -22.61
N ARG A 39 11.45 -15.72 -22.11
CA ARG A 39 10.27 -14.96 -21.66
C ARG A 39 10.57 -14.08 -20.45
N GLY A 40 11.37 -14.58 -19.51
CA GLY A 40 11.80 -13.82 -18.33
C GLY A 40 12.63 -12.59 -18.69
N THR A 41 13.57 -12.74 -19.63
CA THR A 41 14.39 -11.62 -20.12
C THR A 41 13.56 -10.61 -20.92
N ALA A 42 12.61 -11.06 -21.74
CA ALA A 42 11.70 -10.21 -22.49
C ALA A 42 10.79 -9.39 -21.55
N ALA A 43 10.16 -10.02 -20.57
CA ALA A 43 9.33 -9.35 -19.58
C ALA A 43 10.12 -8.36 -18.71
N HIS A 44 11.37 -8.71 -18.36
CA HIS A 44 12.25 -7.80 -17.62
C HIS A 44 12.62 -6.57 -18.45
N LYS A 45 12.92 -6.76 -19.75
CA LYS A 45 13.23 -5.68 -20.67
C LYS A 45 12.03 -4.74 -20.86
N GLU A 46 10.82 -5.28 -21.03
CA GLU A 46 9.58 -4.50 -21.15
C GLU A 46 9.31 -3.67 -19.89
N LYS A 47 9.50 -4.26 -18.70
CA LYS A 47 9.39 -3.53 -17.43
C LYS A 47 10.43 -2.42 -17.28
N LEU A 48 11.63 -2.59 -17.79
CA LEU A 48 12.67 -1.56 -17.81
C LEU A 48 12.35 -0.44 -18.80
N GLU A 49 11.88 -0.78 -20.01
CA GLU A 49 11.50 0.20 -21.03
C GLU A 49 10.29 1.03 -20.59
N GLY A 50 9.32 0.45 -19.91
CA GLY A 50 8.19 1.16 -19.29
C GLY A 50 8.59 2.12 -18.17
N ARG A 51 9.72 1.87 -17.50
CA ARG A 51 10.28 2.76 -16.45
C ARG A 51 11.18 3.87 -16.98
N THR A 52 11.71 3.72 -18.19
CA THR A 52 12.58 4.71 -18.86
C THR A 52 11.83 5.74 -19.71
N ALA A 53 10.50 5.78 -19.65
CA ALA A 53 9.75 6.96 -20.09
C ALA A 53 10.23 8.13 -19.23
N GLY A 54 11.22 8.86 -19.76
CA GLY A 54 12.09 9.76 -19.03
C GLY A 54 11.33 10.73 -18.14
N VAL A 55 11.74 10.81 -16.90
CA VAL A 55 11.39 11.93 -16.03
C VAL A 55 12.04 13.17 -16.66
N THR A 56 11.31 13.89 -17.50
CA THR A 56 11.70 15.20 -17.98
C THR A 56 11.52 16.21 -16.82
N LEU A 57 12.33 17.26 -16.80
CA LEU A 57 12.22 18.31 -15.77
C LEU A 57 10.80 18.89 -15.68
N GLU A 58 10.07 18.93 -16.82
CA GLU A 58 8.67 19.37 -16.88
C GLU A 58 7.74 18.43 -16.10
N ASN A 59 7.88 17.11 -16.27
CA ASN A 59 7.13 16.11 -15.49
C ASN A 59 7.52 16.11 -14.00
N LEU A 60 8.73 16.59 -13.66
CA LEU A 60 9.16 16.70 -12.28
C LEU A 60 8.42 17.85 -11.57
N PHE A 61 8.15 18.96 -12.24
CA PHE A 61 7.36 20.07 -11.68
C PHE A 61 5.89 19.66 -11.49
N ASP A 62 5.29 18.97 -12.43
CA ASP A 62 3.93 18.43 -12.29
C ASP A 62 3.83 17.37 -11.15
N GLN A 63 4.89 16.58 -10.95
CA GLN A 63 5.00 15.68 -9.80
C GLN A 63 5.20 16.41 -8.48
N ILE A 64 5.88 17.55 -8.44
CA ILE A 64 6.07 18.34 -7.22
C ILE A 64 4.73 18.97 -6.79
N ASP A 65 3.90 19.43 -7.71
CA ASP A 65 2.56 19.94 -7.41
C ASP A 65 1.60 18.84 -6.98
N ALA A 66 1.76 17.60 -7.50
CA ALA A 66 1.05 16.41 -7.03
C ALA A 66 1.56 15.88 -5.67
N THR A 67 2.78 16.28 -5.24
CA THR A 67 3.44 15.77 -4.01
C THR A 67 2.86 16.39 -2.73
N THR A 68 1.84 17.23 -2.81
CA THR A 68 1.05 17.66 -1.64
C THR A 68 0.09 16.57 -1.14
N ALA A 69 -0.17 15.52 -1.93
CA ALA A 69 -0.96 14.38 -1.48
C ALA A 69 -0.10 13.48 -0.58
N LYS A 70 -0.55 13.25 0.65
CA LYS A 70 0.06 12.26 1.55
C LYS A 70 -0.13 10.87 0.96
N VAL A 71 0.93 10.06 0.93
CA VAL A 71 0.91 8.71 0.37
C VAL A 71 1.07 7.70 1.50
N LEU A 72 0.09 6.80 1.65
CA LEU A 72 0.21 5.63 2.51
C LEU A 72 0.81 4.47 1.70
N LYS A 73 2.02 4.05 2.06
CA LYS A 73 2.72 2.95 1.41
C LYS A 73 2.53 1.66 2.19
N VAL A 74 2.19 0.58 1.50
CA VAL A 74 1.93 -0.71 2.15
C VAL A 74 2.65 -1.85 1.43
N ILE A 75 3.05 -2.87 2.20
CA ILE A 75 3.52 -4.16 1.71
C ILE A 75 2.51 -5.21 2.14
N VAL A 76 2.02 -6.02 1.20
CA VAL A 76 1.01 -7.05 1.45
C VAL A 76 1.63 -8.43 1.42
N LYS A 77 1.43 -9.23 2.48
CA LYS A 77 1.82 -10.64 2.55
C LYS A 77 0.60 -11.48 2.92
N ALA A 78 0.39 -12.57 2.19
CA ALA A 78 -0.71 -13.50 2.50
C ALA A 78 -0.27 -14.96 2.37
N ASP A 79 -1.14 -15.87 2.79
CA ASP A 79 -0.93 -17.32 2.73
C ASP A 79 -1.05 -17.89 1.32
N THR A 80 -1.88 -17.27 0.49
CA THR A 80 -2.20 -17.73 -0.88
C THR A 80 -2.20 -16.58 -1.88
N GLN A 81 -1.95 -16.90 -3.14
CA GLN A 81 -1.96 -15.92 -4.23
C GLN A 81 -3.33 -15.25 -4.39
N GLY A 82 -4.42 -16.03 -4.33
CA GLY A 82 -5.77 -15.47 -4.41
C GLY A 82 -6.10 -14.50 -3.28
N SER A 83 -5.57 -14.72 -2.06
CA SER A 83 -5.72 -13.76 -0.96
C SER A 83 -4.96 -12.47 -1.23
N VAL A 84 -3.74 -12.56 -1.78
CA VAL A 84 -2.93 -11.38 -2.17
C VAL A 84 -3.68 -10.55 -3.21
N GLU A 85 -4.15 -11.18 -4.28
CA GLU A 85 -4.88 -10.52 -5.37
C GLU A 85 -6.15 -9.85 -4.88
N ALA A 86 -6.96 -10.56 -4.07
CA ALA A 86 -8.19 -10.02 -3.50
C ALA A 86 -7.94 -8.79 -2.61
N ILE A 87 -6.85 -8.81 -1.82
CA ILE A 87 -6.47 -7.68 -0.97
C ILE A 87 -6.01 -6.50 -1.84
N VAL A 88 -5.10 -6.73 -2.78
CA VAL A 88 -4.58 -5.67 -3.66
C VAL A 88 -5.72 -5.04 -4.48
N GLU A 89 -6.63 -5.84 -5.03
CA GLU A 89 -7.81 -5.36 -5.74
C GLU A 89 -8.73 -4.54 -4.83
N SER A 90 -8.94 -5.00 -3.60
CA SER A 90 -9.79 -4.28 -2.63
C SER A 90 -9.15 -2.97 -2.18
N LEU A 91 -7.82 -2.94 -2.01
CA LEU A 91 -7.08 -1.74 -1.67
C LEU A 91 -7.06 -0.74 -2.82
N SER A 92 -6.94 -1.19 -4.08
CA SER A 92 -6.98 -0.32 -5.26
C SER A 92 -8.35 0.35 -5.50
N LYS A 93 -9.42 -0.21 -4.94
CA LYS A 93 -10.78 0.37 -4.99
C LYS A 93 -11.01 1.46 -3.94
N ILE A 94 -10.03 1.68 -3.03
CA ILE A 94 -10.12 2.77 -2.04
C ILE A 94 -9.73 4.07 -2.72
N GLU A 95 -10.72 4.84 -3.12
CA GLU A 95 -10.51 6.17 -3.68
C GLU A 95 -10.47 7.22 -2.55
N SER A 96 -9.47 8.08 -2.57
CA SER A 96 -9.37 9.24 -1.68
C SER A 96 -8.75 10.40 -2.44
N GLU A 97 -9.38 11.56 -2.38
CA GLU A 97 -8.91 12.76 -3.07
C GLU A 97 -7.62 13.35 -2.45
N LYS A 98 -7.33 13.05 -1.19
CA LYS A 98 -6.26 13.71 -0.41
C LYS A 98 -5.11 12.81 0.00
N VAL A 99 -5.33 11.49 0.02
CA VAL A 99 -4.33 10.50 0.42
C VAL A 99 -4.28 9.42 -0.64
N ALA A 100 -3.13 9.21 -1.24
CA ALA A 100 -2.92 8.10 -2.16
C ALA A 100 -2.51 6.84 -1.39
N LEU A 101 -2.98 5.67 -1.84
CA LEU A 101 -2.54 4.37 -1.33
C LEU A 101 -1.64 3.71 -2.38
N GLU A 102 -0.44 3.33 -1.99
CA GLU A 102 0.52 2.69 -2.88
C GLU A 102 0.94 1.32 -2.32
N VAL A 103 0.68 0.25 -3.07
CA VAL A 103 1.17 -1.09 -2.75
C VAL A 103 2.57 -1.25 -3.34
N ILE A 104 3.60 -1.11 -2.50
CA ILE A 104 5.03 -1.19 -2.92
C ILE A 104 5.41 -2.60 -3.33
N HIS A 105 4.95 -3.58 -2.56
CA HIS A 105 5.26 -4.99 -2.80
C HIS A 105 4.14 -5.87 -2.27
N HIS A 106 3.89 -6.97 -2.98
CA HIS A 106 2.96 -7.99 -2.54
C HIS A 106 3.53 -9.38 -2.88
N ALA A 107 3.40 -10.32 -1.96
CA ALA A 107 3.88 -11.68 -2.17
C ALA A 107 3.19 -12.69 -1.24
N VAL A 108 3.28 -13.97 -1.62
CA VAL A 108 2.83 -15.10 -0.82
C VAL A 108 3.93 -15.53 0.15
N GLY A 109 3.56 -15.91 1.36
CA GLY A 109 4.45 -16.50 2.35
C GLY A 109 4.56 -15.70 3.65
N THR A 110 5.54 -16.07 4.48
CA THR A 110 5.79 -15.42 5.77
C THR A 110 6.37 -14.02 5.60
N VAL A 111 6.12 -13.16 6.57
CA VAL A 111 6.79 -11.85 6.67
C VAL A 111 8.23 -12.10 7.12
N THR A 112 9.19 -11.70 6.30
CA THR A 112 10.63 -11.91 6.51
C THR A 112 11.33 -10.61 6.92
N GLU A 113 12.58 -10.73 7.36
CA GLU A 113 13.46 -9.58 7.64
C GLU A 113 13.70 -8.71 6.39
N SER A 114 13.80 -9.33 5.20
CA SER A 114 13.93 -8.60 3.93
C SER A 114 12.71 -7.71 3.64
N ASP A 115 11.50 -8.16 3.98
CA ASP A 115 10.28 -7.35 3.85
C ASP A 115 10.32 -6.14 4.81
N VAL A 116 10.88 -6.33 6.01
CA VAL A 116 11.06 -5.24 6.98
C VAL A 116 12.06 -4.21 6.47
N HIS A 117 13.18 -4.64 5.88
CA HIS A 117 14.15 -3.72 5.29
C HIS A 117 13.57 -2.94 4.11
N LEU A 118 12.77 -3.60 3.26
CA LEU A 118 12.06 -2.93 2.18
C LEU A 118 11.05 -1.91 2.71
N ALA A 119 10.30 -2.27 3.75
CA ALA A 119 9.34 -1.38 4.40
C ALA A 119 10.04 -0.17 5.05
N ALA A 120 11.18 -0.38 5.71
CA ALA A 120 11.98 0.69 6.29
C ALA A 120 12.48 1.69 5.23
N GLY A 121 13.02 1.19 4.12
CA GLY A 121 13.53 2.02 3.02
C GLY A 121 12.44 2.81 2.29
N SER A 122 11.22 2.26 2.22
CA SER A 122 10.07 2.88 1.54
C SER A 122 9.13 3.61 2.50
N GLN A 123 9.35 3.55 3.82
CA GLN A 123 8.43 4.05 4.86
C GLN A 123 7.03 3.42 4.76
N ALA A 124 6.97 2.13 4.47
CA ALA A 124 5.74 1.38 4.29
C ALA A 124 5.32 0.63 5.57
N VAL A 125 4.03 0.31 5.67
CA VAL A 125 3.46 -0.57 6.68
C VAL A 125 3.32 -1.97 6.10
N ILE A 126 3.64 -3.02 6.89
CA ILE A 126 3.49 -4.41 6.46
C ILE A 126 2.15 -4.95 6.93
N LEU A 127 1.35 -5.41 5.96
CA LEU A 127 0.05 -6.03 6.18
C LEU A 127 0.15 -7.54 5.91
N GLY A 128 0.04 -8.34 6.96
CA GLY A 128 0.04 -9.80 6.88
C GLY A 128 -1.39 -10.35 6.98
N PHE A 129 -1.82 -11.13 6.01
CA PHE A 129 -3.13 -11.77 6.01
C PHE A 129 -2.97 -13.29 6.07
N HIS A 130 -3.52 -13.93 7.10
CA HIS A 130 -3.40 -15.38 7.37
C HIS A 130 -1.95 -15.92 7.32
N THR A 131 -0.94 -15.05 7.45
CA THR A 131 0.48 -15.40 7.36
C THR A 131 1.16 -15.32 8.72
N ARG A 132 2.34 -15.92 8.81
CA ARG A 132 3.19 -15.88 9.99
C ARG A 132 4.28 -14.82 9.82
N VAL A 133 4.80 -14.35 10.94
CA VAL A 133 5.98 -13.47 10.97
C VAL A 133 7.17 -14.33 11.36
N ASP A 134 8.26 -14.24 10.62
CA ASP A 134 9.51 -14.94 10.93
C ASP A 134 10.07 -14.44 12.27
N LYS A 135 10.88 -15.29 12.92
CA LYS A 135 11.39 -15.01 14.28
C LYS A 135 12.28 -13.77 14.33
N THR A 136 13.02 -13.48 13.25
CA THR A 136 13.92 -12.32 13.15
C THR A 136 13.20 -11.02 12.77
N ALA A 137 12.07 -11.10 12.09
CA ALA A 137 11.36 -9.93 11.58
C ALA A 137 10.82 -8.98 12.67
N PRO A 138 10.30 -9.43 13.83
CA PRO A 138 9.83 -8.50 14.87
C PRO A 138 10.94 -7.65 15.49
N ASP A 139 12.13 -8.21 15.63
CA ASP A 139 13.29 -7.49 16.21
C ASP A 139 13.82 -6.47 15.19
N ALA A 140 13.91 -6.83 13.92
CA ALA A 140 14.24 -5.92 12.83
C ALA A 140 13.18 -4.78 12.71
N ALA A 141 11.90 -5.12 12.83
CA ALA A 141 10.82 -4.13 12.78
C ALA A 141 10.91 -3.10 13.90
N LYS A 142 11.24 -3.53 15.13
CA LYS A 142 11.48 -2.61 16.25
C LYS A 142 12.70 -1.71 16.02
N GLN A 143 13.80 -2.25 15.49
CA GLN A 143 15.00 -1.47 15.21
C GLN A 143 14.78 -0.40 14.15
N HIS A 144 13.99 -0.71 13.12
CA HIS A 144 13.71 0.19 12.00
C HIS A 144 12.43 1.01 12.14
N GLY A 145 11.66 0.82 13.22
CA GLY A 145 10.40 1.53 13.45
C GLY A 145 9.28 1.13 12.46
N VAL A 146 9.36 -0.08 11.87
CA VAL A 146 8.36 -0.58 10.92
C VAL A 146 7.20 -1.21 11.66
N GLN A 147 5.98 -0.92 11.26
CA GLN A 147 4.78 -1.55 11.79
C GLN A 147 4.44 -2.81 10.99
N ILE A 148 4.23 -3.93 11.70
CA ILE A 148 3.72 -5.18 11.14
C ILE A 148 2.35 -5.42 11.75
N LYS A 149 1.31 -5.47 10.91
CA LYS A 149 -0.07 -5.74 11.28
C LYS A 149 -0.50 -7.08 10.70
N GLN A 150 -1.17 -7.90 11.51
CA GLN A 150 -1.65 -9.21 11.08
C GLN A 150 -3.17 -9.27 11.17
N TYR A 151 -3.81 -9.78 10.11
CA TYR A 151 -5.26 -9.88 9.99
C TYR A 151 -5.69 -11.30 9.65
N LYS A 152 -6.89 -11.65 10.10
CA LYS A 152 -7.58 -12.89 9.74
C LYS A 152 -8.84 -12.63 8.91
N ILE A 153 -9.34 -11.41 8.93
CA ILE A 153 -10.55 -10.97 8.24
C ILE A 153 -10.18 -9.83 7.30
N ILE A 154 -10.53 -9.97 6.01
CA ILE A 154 -10.15 -9.00 4.98
C ILE A 154 -10.79 -7.62 5.21
N TYR A 155 -12.02 -7.59 5.74
CA TYR A 155 -12.73 -6.33 6.02
C TYR A 155 -12.05 -5.53 7.13
N GLU A 156 -11.53 -6.18 8.16
CA GLU A 156 -10.76 -5.53 9.25
C GLU A 156 -9.49 -4.87 8.68
N LEU A 157 -8.80 -5.56 7.77
CA LEU A 157 -7.62 -5.02 7.09
C LEU A 157 -7.98 -3.77 6.27
N ILE A 158 -9.05 -3.83 5.48
CA ILE A 158 -9.50 -2.72 4.63
C ILE A 158 -9.92 -1.52 5.48
N ASP A 159 -10.68 -1.76 6.55
CA ASP A 159 -11.18 -0.69 7.41
C ASP A 159 -10.03 -0.02 8.17
N GLU A 160 -9.06 -0.79 8.68
CA GLU A 160 -7.88 -0.21 9.35
C GLU A 160 -7.00 0.60 8.38
N VAL A 161 -6.87 0.18 7.11
CA VAL A 161 -6.18 0.97 6.08
C VAL A 161 -6.92 2.27 5.80
N LYS A 162 -8.25 2.26 5.72
CA LYS A 162 -9.06 3.48 5.57
C LYS A 162 -8.90 4.42 6.76
N ASP A 163 -8.90 3.88 7.98
CA ASP A 163 -8.69 4.66 9.20
C ASP A 163 -7.28 5.25 9.24
N ALA A 164 -6.25 4.50 8.82
CA ALA A 164 -4.89 5.00 8.71
C ALA A 164 -4.78 6.13 7.67
N MET A 165 -5.44 6.00 6.52
CA MET A 165 -5.52 7.07 5.52
C MET A 165 -6.23 8.31 6.07
N ALA A 166 -7.34 8.14 6.80
CA ALA A 166 -8.05 9.23 7.45
C ALA A 166 -7.18 9.92 8.53
N GLY A 167 -6.38 9.14 9.27
CA GLY A 167 -5.44 9.66 10.27
C GLY A 167 -4.28 10.46 9.70
N LEU A 168 -3.95 10.27 8.41
CA LEU A 168 -2.96 11.09 7.70
C LEU A 168 -3.51 12.46 7.27
N LEU A 169 -4.83 12.65 7.24
CA LEU A 169 -5.44 13.93 6.91
C LEU A 169 -5.17 14.96 8.02
N GLU A 170 -5.05 16.21 7.63
CA GLU A 170 -4.97 17.30 8.58
C GLU A 170 -6.33 17.53 9.24
N PRO A 171 -6.36 17.80 10.56
CA PRO A 171 -7.61 18.10 11.23
C PRO A 171 -8.22 19.38 10.64
N ILE A 172 -9.48 19.31 10.23
CA ILE A 172 -10.22 20.49 9.78
C ILE A 172 -10.79 21.16 11.01
N GLU A 173 -10.37 22.40 11.27
CA GLU A 173 -10.97 23.22 12.31
C GLU A 173 -12.41 23.56 11.90
N LYS A 174 -13.38 22.98 12.60
CA LYS A 174 -14.79 23.31 12.42
C LYS A 174 -15.19 24.36 13.43
N THR A 175 -15.40 25.57 12.97
CA THR A 175 -15.95 26.63 13.80
C THR A 175 -17.46 26.37 14.01
N VAL A 176 -17.84 26.07 15.24
CA VAL A 176 -19.23 25.91 15.63
C VAL A 176 -19.63 27.13 16.45
N VAL A 177 -20.63 27.85 15.96
CA VAL A 177 -21.22 28.98 16.71
C VAL A 177 -22.02 28.37 17.86
N ILE A 178 -21.50 28.50 19.09
CA ILE A 178 -22.12 27.97 20.32
C ILE A 178 -23.01 28.98 21.02
N GLY A 179 -22.97 30.26 20.57
CA GLY A 179 -23.78 31.32 21.12
C GLY A 179 -23.50 32.65 20.48
N THR A 180 -24.32 33.61 20.78
CA THR A 180 -24.17 35.01 20.41
C THR A 180 -24.12 35.86 21.67
N ALA A 181 -23.26 36.89 21.68
CA ALA A 181 -23.17 37.83 22.77
C ALA A 181 -23.33 39.25 22.23
N GLU A 182 -24.20 40.03 22.86
CA GLU A 182 -24.37 41.44 22.52
C GLU A 182 -23.50 42.33 23.40
N VAL A 183 -22.70 43.20 22.79
CA VAL A 183 -21.86 44.13 23.52
C VAL A 183 -22.76 45.27 24.07
N ARG A 184 -22.88 45.34 25.36
CA ARG A 184 -23.68 46.36 26.06
C ARG A 184 -22.84 47.58 26.45
N GLN A 185 -21.59 47.41 26.84
CA GLN A 185 -20.74 48.52 27.28
C GLN A 185 -19.27 48.26 27.00
N LEU A 186 -18.56 49.27 26.61
CA LEU A 186 -17.11 49.26 26.40
C LEU A 186 -16.40 49.91 27.57
N PHE A 187 -15.44 49.20 28.15
CA PHE A 187 -14.59 49.72 29.25
C PHE A 187 -13.18 49.92 28.70
N PRO A 188 -12.70 51.22 28.69
CA PRO A 188 -11.34 51.49 28.24
C PRO A 188 -10.32 51.04 29.29
N LEU A 189 -9.25 50.38 28.82
CA LEU A 189 -8.14 49.93 29.67
C LEU A 189 -7.06 51.04 29.74
N SER A 190 -6.48 51.21 30.90
CA SER A 190 -5.42 52.21 31.14
C SER A 190 -4.10 51.97 30.35
N LYS A 191 -3.92 50.77 29.77
CA LYS A 191 -2.75 50.39 28.93
C LYS A 191 -3.06 50.33 27.43
N GLY A 192 -4.17 50.89 27.01
CA GLY A 192 -4.66 50.85 25.61
C GLY A 192 -5.48 49.58 25.32
N GLY A 193 -6.56 49.77 24.55
CA GLY A 193 -7.54 48.74 24.21
C GLY A 193 -8.84 48.88 25.02
N ASN A 194 -9.90 48.18 24.56
CA ASN A 194 -11.21 48.19 25.19
C ASN A 194 -11.62 46.79 25.57
N VAL A 195 -12.28 46.63 26.71
CA VAL A 195 -12.94 45.37 27.11
C VAL A 195 -14.45 45.53 26.86
N ALA A 196 -15.03 44.55 26.18
CA ALA A 196 -16.47 44.53 25.90
C ALA A 196 -17.20 43.84 27.05
N GLY A 197 -18.14 44.54 27.65
CA GLY A 197 -19.13 43.92 28.54
C GLY A 197 -20.27 43.35 27.69
N CYS A 198 -20.37 42.01 27.66
CA CYS A 198 -21.34 41.28 26.85
C CYS A 198 -22.44 40.64 27.72
N MET A 199 -23.62 40.46 27.15
CA MET A 199 -24.73 39.73 27.73
C MET A 199 -25.19 38.65 26.75
#